data_03f529cb16f15f34f499f64dc3849b79
#
_entry.id   03f529cb16f15f34f499f64dc3849b79
#
_cell.length_a   1.000
_cell.length_b   1.000
_cell.length_c   1.000
_cell.angle_alpha   90.00
_cell.angle_beta   90.00
_cell.angle_gamma   90.00
#
_symmetry.space_group_name_H-M   'P 1'
#
loop_
_entity.id
_entity.type
_entity.pdbx_description
1 polymer ?
#
loop_
_entity_poly.entity_id
_entity_poly.type
_entity_poly.pdbx_seq_one_letter_code
_entity_poly.pdbx_strand_id
1 'polypeptide(L)'
;MQKELIQLLKGKNAYIQTHDFPDPDALATAFALQEYLKYYGIEATICYEGKLERASAIRMLDNFGIQVKGGQTKGALPEDACVVLVDSQNQNSNVTDIGGQKSACIDHHPVHHECEYAYRDIRKTGACATIVASYFVEDGIIPKPNVAAALAYAIKMDTADFTRGTTQKDTDMFAYLFRYADWDLVQNMYADTLELADLSAYEAAIQSIEIYDRVGFAFIPFECQPALIAMISDFMKALDGVDVVIVYARQEDGIRFAVRSDEKRVNVGVLLKEMLHGIGDGGGHPAMAGGCISKEIAERLGDTLHETVKRRFMQGIQEMRDGKSIEMRNV
;
A
#
# COMPACT_ATOMS: atom_id res chain seq x y z
N MET A 1 16.87 18.78 14.31
CA MET A 1 16.92 17.45 13.64
C MET A 1 17.05 17.63 12.13
N GLN A 2 16.19 18.35 11.44
CA GLN A 2 16.30 18.56 9.97
C GLN A 2 17.58 19.29 9.54
N LYS A 3 18.16 20.13 10.41
CA LYS A 3 19.46 20.81 10.10
C LYS A 3 20.58 19.80 9.80
N GLU A 4 20.58 18.65 10.46
CA GLU A 4 21.56 17.59 10.24
C GLU A 4 21.36 16.96 8.86
N LEU A 5 20.09 16.71 8.45
CA LEU A 5 19.76 16.23 7.11
C LEU A 5 20.21 17.22 6.03
N ILE A 6 19.93 18.52 6.22
CA ILE A 6 20.31 19.57 5.30
C ILE A 6 21.85 19.64 5.18
N GLN A 7 22.58 19.59 6.29
CA GLN A 7 24.04 19.57 6.28
C GLN A 7 24.61 18.33 5.58
N LEU A 8 24.01 17.17 5.81
CA LEU A 8 24.41 15.90 5.22
C LEU A 8 24.33 15.94 3.68
N LEU A 9 23.25 16.55 3.16
CA LEU A 9 22.94 16.54 1.72
C LEU A 9 23.53 17.75 0.95
N LYS A 10 23.94 18.80 1.64
CA LYS A 10 24.45 20.03 1.00
C LYS A 10 25.67 19.75 0.13
N GLY A 11 25.57 20.09 -1.16
CA GLY A 11 26.65 19.88 -2.14
C GLY A 11 26.87 18.41 -2.53
N LYS A 12 25.94 17.51 -2.17
CA LYS A 12 25.95 16.09 -2.54
C LYS A 12 25.04 15.81 -3.73
N ASN A 13 25.34 14.72 -4.43
CA ASN A 13 24.44 14.14 -5.41
C ASN A 13 23.34 13.37 -4.66
N ALA A 14 22.22 14.04 -4.39
CA ALA A 14 21.16 13.54 -3.51
C ALA A 14 20.09 12.76 -4.26
N TYR A 15 19.71 11.61 -3.72
CA TYR A 15 18.60 10.79 -4.19
C TYR A 15 17.65 10.50 -3.04
N ILE A 16 16.35 10.44 -3.35
CA ILE A 16 15.31 10.02 -2.43
C ILE A 16 14.76 8.70 -2.97
N GLN A 17 14.99 7.61 -2.26
CA GLN A 17 14.56 6.27 -2.66
C GLN A 17 13.38 5.84 -1.79
N THR A 18 12.29 5.42 -2.45
CA THR A 18 11.16 4.76 -1.82
C THR A 18 11.37 3.24 -1.78
N HIS A 19 10.42 2.51 -1.19
CA HIS A 19 10.33 1.06 -1.40
C HIS A 19 9.99 0.74 -2.86
N ASP A 20 10.19 -0.52 -3.25
CA ASP A 20 9.80 -1.06 -4.54
C ASP A 20 8.27 -1.02 -4.67
N PHE A 21 7.75 -0.74 -5.88
CA PHE A 21 6.31 -0.56 -6.12
C PHE A 21 5.66 0.49 -5.20
N PRO A 22 6.15 1.75 -5.20
CA PRO A 22 5.77 2.75 -4.23
C PRO A 22 4.26 3.02 -4.23
N ASP A 23 3.75 3.19 -3.03
CA ASP A 23 2.36 3.54 -2.78
C ASP A 23 2.17 5.06 -2.60
N PRO A 24 0.94 5.54 -2.33
CA PRO A 24 0.69 6.95 -2.14
C PRO A 24 1.51 7.62 -1.03
N ASP A 25 1.78 6.93 0.08
CA ASP A 25 2.56 7.52 1.17
C ASP A 25 4.02 7.67 0.80
N ALA A 26 4.63 6.64 0.22
CA ALA A 26 6.00 6.69 -0.27
C ALA A 26 6.21 7.81 -1.32
N LEU A 27 5.29 7.93 -2.30
CA LEU A 27 5.39 8.94 -3.36
C LEU A 27 5.21 10.37 -2.84
N ALA A 28 4.20 10.61 -2.00
CA ALA A 28 3.96 11.93 -1.43
C ALA A 28 5.08 12.36 -0.48
N THR A 29 5.58 11.44 0.33
CA THR A 29 6.71 11.68 1.23
C THR A 29 7.97 12.04 0.46
N ALA A 30 8.29 11.28 -0.60
CA ALA A 30 9.45 11.57 -1.45
C ALA A 30 9.31 12.93 -2.15
N PHE A 31 8.14 13.23 -2.70
CA PHE A 31 7.87 14.50 -3.37
C PHE A 31 7.96 15.68 -2.41
N ALA A 32 7.33 15.58 -1.25
CA ALA A 32 7.37 16.64 -0.26
C ALA A 32 8.78 16.86 0.29
N LEU A 33 9.54 15.80 0.53
CA LEU A 33 10.94 15.92 0.94
C LEU A 33 11.79 16.58 -0.17
N GLN A 34 11.60 16.23 -1.44
CA GLN A 34 12.28 16.88 -2.56
C GLN A 34 11.99 18.38 -2.57
N GLU A 35 10.72 18.80 -2.44
CA GLU A 35 10.35 20.21 -2.43
C GLU A 35 10.83 20.94 -1.17
N TYR A 36 10.84 20.28 -0.02
CA TYR A 36 11.46 20.81 1.20
C TYR A 36 12.95 21.05 1.05
N LEU A 37 13.69 20.09 0.45
CA LEU A 37 15.13 20.22 0.21
C LEU A 37 15.47 21.36 -0.79
N LYS A 38 14.62 21.57 -1.80
CA LYS A 38 14.77 22.69 -2.75
C LYS A 38 14.73 24.06 -2.07
N TYR A 39 13.96 24.18 -0.97
CA TYR A 39 13.95 25.42 -0.19
C TYR A 39 15.34 25.78 0.36
N TYR A 40 16.16 24.76 0.60
CA TYR A 40 17.56 24.92 1.05
C TYR A 40 18.60 24.88 -0.08
N GLY A 41 18.14 24.93 -1.34
CA GLY A 41 19.01 24.88 -2.51
C GLY A 41 19.63 23.50 -2.77
N ILE A 42 18.99 22.44 -2.28
CA ILE A 42 19.42 21.06 -2.50
C ILE A 42 18.49 20.40 -3.53
N GLU A 43 19.07 20.04 -4.68
CA GLU A 43 18.35 19.26 -5.70
C GLU A 43 18.49 17.77 -5.38
N ALA A 44 17.38 17.06 -5.36
CA ALA A 44 17.36 15.61 -5.14
C ALA A 44 16.51 14.93 -6.22
N THR A 45 16.88 13.71 -6.60
CA THR A 45 16.15 12.91 -7.57
C THR A 45 15.35 11.82 -6.85
N ILE A 46 14.04 11.76 -7.06
CA ILE A 46 13.19 10.66 -6.55
C ILE A 46 13.40 9.43 -7.43
N CYS A 47 13.65 8.29 -6.82
CA CYS A 47 13.86 7.02 -7.51
C CYS A 47 13.25 5.84 -6.76
N TYR A 48 12.96 4.79 -7.52
CA TYR A 48 12.44 3.52 -7.00
C TYR A 48 12.78 2.38 -7.97
N GLU A 49 12.63 1.14 -7.50
CA GLU A 49 12.70 -0.06 -8.33
C GLU A 49 11.29 -0.63 -8.55
N GLY A 50 11.13 -1.43 -9.60
CA GLY A 50 9.85 -2.02 -9.96
C GLY A 50 9.00 -1.15 -10.89
N LYS A 51 7.72 -1.52 -11.02
CA LYS A 51 6.75 -0.82 -11.86
C LYS A 51 5.68 -0.17 -10.99
N LEU A 52 5.21 0.99 -11.39
CA LEU A 52 3.99 1.55 -10.83
C LEU A 52 2.78 0.79 -11.41
N GLU A 53 2.25 -0.15 -10.66
CA GLU A 53 1.11 -0.96 -11.08
C GLU A 53 -0.22 -0.42 -10.53
N ARG A 54 -0.17 0.31 -9.42
CA ARG A 54 -1.37 0.89 -8.81
C ARG A 54 -1.82 2.11 -9.58
N ALA A 55 -3.04 2.10 -10.08
CA ALA A 55 -3.65 3.24 -10.78
C ALA A 55 -3.59 4.53 -9.94
N SER A 56 -3.77 4.43 -8.62
CA SER A 56 -3.64 5.57 -7.70
C SER A 56 -2.24 6.17 -7.68
N ALA A 57 -1.18 5.35 -7.71
CA ALA A 57 0.20 5.82 -7.75
C ALA A 57 0.52 6.52 -9.08
N ILE A 58 0.10 5.92 -10.22
CA ILE A 58 0.26 6.54 -11.55
C ILE A 58 -0.48 7.89 -11.60
N ARG A 59 -1.73 7.92 -11.14
CA ARG A 59 -2.54 9.14 -11.09
C ARG A 59 -1.90 10.24 -10.23
N MET A 60 -1.24 9.87 -9.12
CA MET A 60 -0.52 10.82 -8.28
C MET A 60 0.59 11.54 -9.03
N LEU A 61 1.35 10.83 -9.87
CA LEU A 61 2.43 11.47 -10.64
C LEU A 61 1.90 12.60 -11.51
N ASP A 62 0.84 12.32 -12.27
CA ASP A 62 0.24 13.29 -13.18
C ASP A 62 -0.47 14.42 -12.41
N ASN A 63 -1.31 14.05 -11.46
CA ASN A 63 -2.21 14.99 -10.78
C ASN A 63 -1.45 15.97 -9.86
N PHE A 64 -0.42 15.52 -9.16
CA PHE A 64 0.39 16.38 -8.28
C PHE A 64 1.66 16.91 -8.97
N GLY A 65 1.98 16.45 -10.17
CA GLY A 65 3.19 16.85 -10.92
C GLY A 65 4.47 16.25 -10.38
N ILE A 66 4.42 15.02 -9.86
CA ILE A 66 5.57 14.33 -9.25
C ILE A 66 6.48 13.77 -10.36
N GLN A 67 7.75 14.15 -10.34
CA GLN A 67 8.75 13.64 -11.26
C GLN A 67 9.60 12.57 -10.60
N VAL A 68 9.60 11.37 -11.16
CA VAL A 68 10.33 10.22 -10.62
C VAL A 68 11.18 9.54 -11.68
N LYS A 69 12.30 8.93 -11.26
CA LYS A 69 13.07 8.00 -12.08
C LYS A 69 12.75 6.58 -11.63
N GLY A 70 11.81 5.95 -12.30
CA GLY A 70 11.43 4.56 -12.04
C GLY A 70 12.28 3.54 -12.77
N GLY A 71 12.12 2.26 -12.40
CA GLY A 71 12.77 1.13 -13.05
C GLY A 71 14.29 1.12 -12.88
N GLN A 72 14.80 1.67 -11.78
CA GLN A 72 16.23 1.63 -11.50
C GLN A 72 16.63 0.17 -11.21
N THR A 73 17.71 -0.26 -11.83
CA THR A 73 18.27 -1.59 -11.58
C THR A 73 19.28 -1.53 -10.44
N LYS A 74 19.55 -2.69 -9.84
CA LYS A 74 20.56 -2.83 -8.80
C LYS A 74 21.90 -2.19 -9.23
N GLY A 75 22.46 -1.32 -8.39
CA GLY A 75 23.74 -0.65 -8.64
C GLY A 75 23.71 0.47 -9.69
N ALA A 76 22.49 0.98 -10.05
CA ALA A 76 22.37 2.05 -11.06
C ALA A 76 22.86 3.41 -10.60
N LEU A 77 22.89 3.67 -9.28
CA LEU A 77 23.36 4.95 -8.75
C LEU A 77 24.89 4.97 -8.57
N PRO A 78 25.52 6.14 -8.75
CA PRO A 78 26.94 6.33 -8.46
C PRO A 78 27.29 5.99 -7.01
N GLU A 79 28.52 5.52 -6.76
CA GLU A 79 28.98 5.16 -5.42
C GLU A 79 28.96 6.33 -4.43
N ASP A 80 29.17 7.57 -4.93
CA ASP A 80 29.14 8.79 -4.14
C ASP A 80 27.74 9.40 -3.97
N ALA A 81 26.72 8.81 -4.58
CA ALA A 81 25.35 9.26 -4.42
C ALA A 81 24.90 9.13 -2.95
N CYS A 82 24.33 10.21 -2.42
CA CYS A 82 23.80 10.25 -1.07
C CYS A 82 22.30 9.91 -1.11
N VAL A 83 21.92 8.74 -0.59
CA VAL A 83 20.57 8.23 -0.68
C VAL A 83 19.81 8.41 0.64
N VAL A 84 18.65 9.05 0.56
CA VAL A 84 17.67 9.15 1.64
C VAL A 84 16.58 8.12 1.36
N LEU A 85 16.44 7.12 2.24
CA LEU A 85 15.30 6.20 2.20
C LEU A 85 14.08 6.87 2.82
N VAL A 86 12.94 6.79 2.17
CA VAL A 86 11.66 7.27 2.70
C VAL A 86 10.62 6.16 2.67
N ASP A 87 9.80 6.10 3.71
CA ASP A 87 8.75 5.12 3.88
C ASP A 87 9.24 3.67 3.78
N SER A 88 10.50 3.49 4.12
CA SER A 88 11.19 2.20 4.04
C SER A 88 12.54 2.26 4.73
N GLN A 89 13.09 1.08 5.05
CA GLN A 89 14.39 0.93 5.70
C GLN A 89 15.29 0.02 4.86
N ASN A 90 16.59 0.25 4.98
CA ASN A 90 17.59 -0.59 4.32
C ASN A 90 17.46 -2.05 4.80
N GLN A 91 17.71 -3.01 3.91
CA GLN A 91 17.58 -4.45 4.14
C GLN A 91 16.13 -4.98 4.28
N ASN A 92 15.11 -4.12 4.17
CA ASN A 92 13.75 -4.61 4.03
C ASN A 92 13.59 -5.35 2.69
N SER A 93 12.78 -6.41 2.67
CA SER A 93 12.58 -7.26 1.48
C SER A 93 11.93 -6.53 0.29
N ASN A 94 11.29 -5.40 0.55
CA ASN A 94 10.64 -4.53 -0.44
C ASN A 94 11.52 -3.32 -0.83
N VAL A 95 12.82 -3.36 -0.58
CA VAL A 95 13.76 -2.28 -0.92
C VAL A 95 14.94 -2.86 -1.69
N THR A 96 14.94 -2.70 -2.98
CA THR A 96 16.07 -3.09 -3.82
C THR A 96 17.24 -2.12 -3.63
N ASP A 97 18.44 -2.64 -3.45
CA ASP A 97 19.64 -1.82 -3.41
C ASP A 97 20.01 -1.34 -4.82
N ILE A 98 19.65 -0.11 -5.13
CA ILE A 98 19.95 0.55 -6.42
C ILE A 98 21.31 1.24 -6.44
N GLY A 99 22.16 1.04 -5.44
CA GLY A 99 23.49 1.65 -5.30
C GLY A 99 23.45 2.93 -4.46
N GLY A 100 24.59 3.65 -4.46
CA GLY A 100 24.80 4.83 -3.61
C GLY A 100 24.93 4.50 -2.12
N GLN A 101 25.19 5.51 -1.31
CA GLN A 101 25.31 5.39 0.14
C GLN A 101 23.96 5.67 0.80
N LYS A 102 23.37 4.70 1.49
CA LYS A 102 22.14 4.86 2.27
C LYS A 102 22.43 5.69 3.52
N SER A 103 22.49 7.00 3.33
CA SER A 103 22.99 7.95 4.33
C SER A 103 21.91 8.42 5.29
N ALA A 104 20.67 8.38 4.89
CA ALA A 104 19.54 8.81 5.71
C ALA A 104 18.31 7.91 5.58
N CYS A 105 17.48 7.91 6.62
CA CYS A 105 16.22 7.18 6.64
C CYS A 105 15.14 8.00 7.36
N ILE A 106 13.97 8.14 6.72
CA ILE A 106 12.76 8.74 7.26
C ILE A 106 11.62 7.73 7.09
N ASP A 107 11.09 7.22 8.21
CA ASP A 107 10.14 6.12 8.14
C ASP A 107 9.19 6.08 9.35
N HIS A 108 8.05 5.42 9.23
CA HIS A 108 7.10 5.21 10.30
C HIS A 108 6.89 3.73 10.68
N HIS A 109 7.52 2.83 9.94
CA HIS A 109 7.42 1.40 10.17
C HIS A 109 8.30 0.92 11.35
N PRO A 110 7.95 -0.22 11.98
CA PRO A 110 8.81 -0.87 12.96
C PRO A 110 10.19 -1.21 12.38
N VAL A 111 11.22 -1.05 13.20
CA VAL A 111 12.59 -1.41 12.82
C VAL A 111 12.76 -2.91 12.93
N HIS A 112 13.02 -3.58 11.81
CA HIS A 112 13.28 -5.01 11.75
C HIS A 112 14.78 -5.32 11.64
N HIS A 113 15.56 -4.41 11.02
CA HIS A 113 17.00 -4.54 10.86
C HIS A 113 17.68 -3.26 11.34
N GLU A 114 18.61 -3.39 12.29
CA GLU A 114 19.39 -2.24 12.72
C GLU A 114 20.42 -1.88 11.63
N CYS A 115 20.22 -0.71 11.02
CA CYS A 115 21.11 -0.17 10.02
C CYS A 115 21.66 1.18 10.49
N GLU A 116 22.92 1.44 10.16
CA GLU A 116 23.57 2.72 10.45
C GLU A 116 23.18 3.74 9.38
N TYR A 117 22.71 4.91 9.84
CA TYR A 117 22.42 6.07 9.02
C TYR A 117 23.08 7.31 9.64
N ALA A 118 23.64 8.18 8.82
CA ALA A 118 24.14 9.47 9.30
C ALA A 118 23.00 10.39 9.77
N TYR A 119 21.80 10.20 9.22
CA TYR A 119 20.55 10.83 9.69
C TYR A 119 19.45 9.80 9.76
N ARG A 120 18.74 9.74 10.89
CA ARG A 120 17.64 8.80 11.13
C ARG A 120 16.49 9.53 11.79
N ASP A 121 15.31 9.49 11.15
CA ASP A 121 14.06 9.99 11.69
C ASP A 121 12.96 8.94 11.52
N ILE A 122 12.88 8.01 12.49
CA ILE A 122 11.86 6.97 12.51
C ILE A 122 10.91 7.25 13.65
N ARG A 123 9.63 7.51 13.33
CA ARG A 123 8.59 7.91 14.29
C ARG A 123 7.37 7.02 14.14
N LYS A 124 6.75 6.69 15.26
CA LYS A 124 5.44 6.01 15.23
C LYS A 124 4.34 7.00 14.87
N THR A 125 4.02 7.10 13.59
CA THR A 125 2.91 7.87 13.02
C THR A 125 2.05 6.97 12.15
N GLY A 126 0.87 7.42 11.77
CA GLY A 126 -0.02 6.68 10.87
C GLY A 126 0.46 6.68 9.41
N ALA A 127 1.33 7.65 9.04
CA ALA A 127 1.91 7.78 7.70
C ALA A 127 3.30 8.41 7.78
N CYS A 128 4.20 8.08 6.85
CA CYS A 128 5.51 8.73 6.71
C CYS A 128 5.35 10.20 6.25
N ALA A 129 4.33 10.48 5.44
CA ALA A 129 3.95 11.83 5.02
C ALA A 129 3.74 12.78 6.21
N THR A 130 3.26 12.28 7.35
CA THR A 130 3.11 13.06 8.60
C THR A 130 4.46 13.56 9.12
N ILE A 131 5.50 12.75 9.02
CA ILE A 131 6.86 13.11 9.47
C ILE A 131 7.39 14.27 8.63
N VAL A 132 7.31 14.14 7.30
CA VAL A 132 7.81 15.18 6.38
C VAL A 132 6.93 16.43 6.44
N ALA A 133 5.62 16.32 6.62
CA ALA A 133 4.75 17.46 6.87
C ALA A 133 5.21 18.27 8.10
N SER A 134 5.67 17.57 9.15
CA SER A 134 6.17 18.26 10.36
C SER A 134 7.43 19.09 10.12
N TYR A 135 8.26 18.75 9.11
CA TYR A 135 9.43 19.54 8.78
C TYR A 135 9.07 20.95 8.29
N PHE A 136 8.03 21.05 7.46
CA PHE A 136 7.51 22.34 7.01
C PHE A 136 7.01 23.19 8.17
N VAL A 137 6.28 22.57 9.11
CA VAL A 137 5.77 23.26 10.30
C VAL A 137 6.92 23.72 11.22
N GLU A 138 7.86 22.84 11.51
CA GLU A 138 8.98 23.09 12.43
C GLU A 138 9.92 24.17 11.92
N ASP A 139 10.09 24.30 10.59
CA ASP A 139 10.94 25.33 9.97
C ASP A 139 10.12 26.55 9.49
N GLY A 140 8.80 26.59 9.73
CA GLY A 140 7.95 27.71 9.33
C GLY A 140 7.82 27.87 7.81
N ILE A 141 8.02 26.80 7.05
CA ILE A 141 7.91 26.78 5.59
C ILE A 141 6.48 26.44 5.21
N ILE A 142 5.87 27.21 4.34
CA ILE A 142 4.55 26.91 3.79
C ILE A 142 4.75 26.00 2.56
N PRO A 143 4.21 24.75 2.57
CA PRO A 143 4.30 23.90 1.40
C PRO A 143 3.51 24.46 0.22
N LYS A 144 3.95 24.16 -1.00
CA LYS A 144 3.18 24.48 -2.22
C LYS A 144 1.83 23.76 -2.18
N PRO A 145 0.77 24.30 -2.80
CA PRO A 145 -0.58 23.72 -2.74
C PRO A 145 -0.66 22.25 -3.19
N ASN A 146 0.05 21.88 -4.25
CA ASN A 146 0.12 20.51 -4.73
C ASN A 146 0.91 19.57 -3.80
N VAL A 147 1.95 20.07 -3.12
CA VAL A 147 2.70 19.32 -2.11
C VAL A 147 1.83 19.07 -0.88
N ALA A 148 1.14 20.11 -0.40
CA ALA A 148 0.21 19.98 0.72
C ALA A 148 -0.94 19.01 0.39
N ALA A 149 -1.46 19.04 -0.84
CA ALA A 149 -2.50 18.14 -1.33
C ALA A 149 -2.01 16.68 -1.38
N ALA A 150 -0.79 16.44 -1.90
CA ALA A 150 -0.20 15.10 -1.95
C ALA A 150 0.00 14.50 -0.55
N LEU A 151 0.56 15.30 0.40
CA LEU A 151 0.74 14.88 1.79
C LEU A 151 -0.60 14.60 2.50
N ALA A 152 -1.60 15.48 2.30
CA ALA A 152 -2.93 15.30 2.89
C ALA A 152 -3.62 14.03 2.37
N TYR A 153 -3.51 13.77 1.06
CA TYR A 153 -4.01 12.55 0.44
C TYR A 153 -3.32 11.30 1.00
N ALA A 154 -1.99 11.32 1.10
CA ALA A 154 -1.19 10.21 1.62
C ALA A 154 -1.55 9.86 3.07
N ILE A 155 -1.65 10.86 3.96
CA ILE A 155 -2.05 10.64 5.36
C ILE A 155 -3.43 9.96 5.42
N LYS A 156 -4.40 10.40 4.62
CA LYS A 156 -5.73 9.77 4.56
C LYS A 156 -5.65 8.32 4.09
N MET A 157 -4.86 8.05 3.05
CA MET A 157 -4.77 6.72 2.46
C MET A 157 -4.13 5.72 3.41
N ASP A 158 -2.99 6.06 4.02
CA ASP A 158 -2.28 5.13 4.88
C ASP A 158 -2.96 4.91 6.24
N THR A 159 -3.67 5.93 6.73
CA THR A 159 -4.50 5.81 7.94
C THR A 159 -5.91 5.26 7.67
N ALA A 160 -6.25 4.89 6.44
CA ALA A 160 -7.60 4.50 6.04
C ALA A 160 -8.66 5.50 6.56
N ASP A 161 -8.56 6.75 6.13
CA ASP A 161 -9.40 7.87 6.59
C ASP A 161 -9.43 8.00 8.12
N PHE A 162 -8.26 7.96 8.75
CA PHE A 162 -8.04 8.09 10.20
C PHE A 162 -8.62 6.94 11.05
N THR A 163 -8.90 5.79 10.46
CA THR A 163 -9.46 4.64 11.17
C THR A 163 -8.39 3.58 11.53
N ARG A 164 -7.18 3.68 10.94
CA ARG A 164 -6.11 2.68 11.12
C ARG A 164 -4.80 3.34 11.54
N GLY A 165 -4.23 2.93 12.67
CA GLY A 165 -2.88 3.34 13.11
C GLY A 165 -2.68 4.83 13.36
N THR A 166 -3.75 5.62 13.30
CA THR A 166 -3.73 7.07 13.40
C THR A 166 -3.22 7.54 14.77
N THR A 167 -2.35 8.52 14.73
CA THR A 167 -1.87 9.24 15.92
C THR A 167 -2.37 10.68 15.92
N GLN A 168 -2.27 11.37 17.07
CA GLN A 168 -2.58 12.79 17.16
C GLN A 168 -1.74 13.62 16.19
N LYS A 169 -0.50 13.21 15.92
CA LYS A 169 0.37 13.92 14.98
C LYS A 169 -0.16 13.90 13.55
N ASP A 170 -0.79 12.78 13.12
CA ASP A 170 -1.40 12.67 11.79
C ASP A 170 -2.55 13.66 11.62
N THR A 171 -3.42 13.75 12.61
CA THR A 171 -4.54 14.70 12.58
C THR A 171 -4.07 16.16 12.67
N ASP A 172 -3.05 16.47 13.47
CA ASP A 172 -2.48 17.82 13.56
C ASP A 172 -1.85 18.25 12.23
N MET A 173 -1.06 17.36 11.61
CA MET A 173 -0.44 17.64 10.32
C MET A 173 -1.47 17.74 9.20
N PHE A 174 -2.48 16.88 9.20
CA PHE A 174 -3.57 16.98 8.25
C PHE A 174 -4.31 18.32 8.38
N ALA A 175 -4.63 18.74 9.61
CA ALA A 175 -5.29 20.04 9.86
C ALA A 175 -4.42 21.23 9.41
N TYR A 176 -3.09 21.13 9.54
CA TYR A 176 -2.16 22.12 9.00
C TYR A 176 -2.19 22.13 7.47
N LEU A 177 -2.03 20.99 6.82
CA LEU A 177 -2.01 20.83 5.37
C LEU A 177 -3.34 21.26 4.74
N PHE A 178 -4.45 21.02 5.42
CA PHE A 178 -5.80 21.38 4.97
C PHE A 178 -5.92 22.86 4.55
N ARG A 179 -5.17 23.74 5.19
CA ARG A 179 -5.19 25.20 4.95
C ARG A 179 -4.50 25.58 3.64
N TYR A 180 -3.57 24.76 3.17
CA TYR A 180 -2.69 25.08 2.04
C TYR A 180 -2.90 24.17 0.83
N ALA A 181 -3.54 23.02 1.02
CA ALA A 181 -3.75 22.04 -0.02
C ALA A 181 -4.71 22.55 -1.10
N ASP A 182 -4.35 22.25 -2.35
CA ASP A 182 -5.28 22.31 -3.48
C ASP A 182 -6.23 21.11 -3.41
N TRP A 183 -7.46 21.36 -2.96
CA TRP A 183 -8.45 20.31 -2.75
C TRP A 183 -9.03 19.75 -4.03
N ASP A 184 -8.97 20.48 -5.14
CA ASP A 184 -9.37 19.97 -6.44
C ASP A 184 -8.44 18.83 -6.87
N LEU A 185 -7.14 18.96 -6.62
CA LEU A 185 -6.17 17.87 -6.83
C LEU A 185 -6.47 16.66 -5.95
N VAL A 186 -6.85 16.86 -4.69
CA VAL A 186 -7.25 15.75 -3.80
C VAL A 186 -8.53 15.08 -4.32
N GLN A 187 -9.54 15.86 -4.74
CA GLN A 187 -10.78 15.32 -5.29
C GLN A 187 -10.54 14.51 -6.56
N ASN A 188 -9.65 14.97 -7.44
CA ASN A 188 -9.27 14.26 -8.67
C ASN A 188 -8.68 12.87 -8.38
N MET A 189 -8.09 12.67 -7.20
CA MET A 189 -7.59 11.33 -6.81
C MET A 189 -8.71 10.31 -6.58
N TYR A 190 -9.92 10.79 -6.24
CA TYR A 190 -11.10 9.95 -6.02
C TYR A 190 -12.04 9.92 -7.23
N ALA A 191 -11.85 10.83 -8.21
CA ALA A 191 -12.64 10.86 -9.42
C ALA A 191 -12.21 9.75 -10.40
N ASP A 192 -13.16 9.31 -11.23
CA ASP A 192 -12.93 8.41 -12.37
C ASP A 192 -12.11 7.14 -12.01
N THR A 193 -12.42 6.56 -10.85
CA THR A 193 -11.78 5.33 -10.40
C THR A 193 -12.37 4.08 -11.05
N LEU A 194 -13.52 4.21 -11.71
CA LEU A 194 -14.24 3.13 -12.40
C LEU A 194 -14.49 3.52 -13.86
N GLU A 195 -14.23 2.59 -14.76
CA GLU A 195 -14.67 2.65 -16.14
C GLU A 195 -16.07 2.01 -16.26
N LEU A 196 -16.80 2.36 -17.32
CA LEU A 196 -18.12 1.76 -17.56
C LEU A 196 -18.03 0.23 -17.69
N ALA A 197 -16.93 -0.29 -18.24
CA ALA A 197 -16.66 -1.71 -18.37
C ALA A 197 -16.52 -2.42 -16.98
N ASP A 198 -16.07 -1.70 -15.96
CA ASP A 198 -15.90 -2.25 -14.62
C ASP A 198 -17.22 -2.62 -13.95
N LEU A 199 -18.32 -1.97 -14.37
CA LEU A 199 -19.66 -2.27 -13.84
C LEU A 199 -20.08 -3.73 -14.07
N SER A 200 -19.60 -4.37 -15.14
CA SER A 200 -19.85 -5.80 -15.36
C SER A 200 -19.22 -6.69 -14.28
N ALA A 201 -18.09 -6.31 -13.72
CA ALA A 201 -17.46 -7.05 -12.63
C ALA A 201 -18.24 -6.88 -11.32
N TYR A 202 -18.75 -5.67 -11.04
CA TYR A 202 -19.68 -5.45 -9.93
C TYR A 202 -20.96 -6.26 -10.10
N GLU A 203 -21.57 -6.25 -11.29
CA GLU A 203 -22.76 -7.03 -11.59
C GLU A 203 -22.52 -8.52 -11.33
N ALA A 204 -21.44 -9.10 -11.87
CA ALA A 204 -21.09 -10.50 -11.66
C ALA A 204 -20.89 -10.82 -10.17
N ALA A 205 -20.21 -9.97 -9.42
CA ALA A 205 -20.01 -10.16 -7.99
C ALA A 205 -21.33 -10.07 -7.20
N ILE A 206 -22.20 -9.11 -7.54
CA ILE A 206 -23.54 -8.97 -6.91
C ILE A 206 -24.42 -10.18 -7.20
N GLN A 207 -24.39 -10.72 -8.42
CA GLN A 207 -25.19 -11.90 -8.79
C GLN A 207 -24.65 -13.19 -8.19
N SER A 208 -23.34 -13.29 -7.96
CA SER A 208 -22.70 -14.49 -7.46
C SER A 208 -22.52 -14.54 -5.94
N ILE A 209 -22.83 -13.45 -5.20
CA ILE A 209 -22.57 -13.41 -3.76
C ILE A 209 -23.41 -14.44 -3.02
N GLU A 210 -22.74 -15.24 -2.23
CA GLU A 210 -23.35 -16.18 -1.29
C GLU A 210 -22.84 -15.87 0.13
N ILE A 211 -23.76 -15.81 1.10
CA ILE A 211 -23.41 -15.46 2.48
C ILE A 211 -23.72 -16.64 3.39
N TYR A 212 -22.70 -17.10 4.13
CA TYR A 212 -22.78 -18.18 5.11
C TYR A 212 -22.16 -17.71 6.43
N ASP A 213 -22.91 -17.73 7.50
CA ASP A 213 -22.41 -17.36 8.84
C ASP A 213 -21.58 -16.05 8.84
N ARG A 214 -22.14 -14.99 8.23
CA ARG A 214 -21.54 -13.66 8.08
C ARG A 214 -20.27 -13.63 7.21
N VAL A 215 -20.02 -14.68 6.42
CA VAL A 215 -18.93 -14.78 5.45
C VAL A 215 -19.50 -14.71 4.04
N GLY A 216 -19.11 -13.70 3.27
CA GLY A 216 -19.52 -13.51 1.88
C GLY A 216 -18.49 -14.07 0.90
N PHE A 217 -18.96 -14.81 -0.10
CA PHE A 217 -18.17 -15.29 -1.23
C PHE A 217 -18.74 -14.73 -2.53
N ALA A 218 -17.93 -14.07 -3.34
CA ALA A 218 -18.33 -13.58 -4.65
C ALA A 218 -17.30 -13.97 -5.71
N PHE A 219 -17.77 -14.37 -6.88
CA PHE A 219 -16.95 -14.81 -8.00
C PHE A 219 -17.19 -13.97 -9.25
N ILE A 220 -16.10 -13.53 -9.89
CA ILE A 220 -16.13 -12.83 -11.17
C ILE A 220 -15.59 -13.80 -12.25
N PRO A 221 -16.44 -14.26 -13.20
CA PRO A 221 -16.10 -15.37 -14.10
C PRO A 221 -15.21 -14.97 -15.29
N PHE A 222 -14.76 -13.73 -15.36
CA PHE A 222 -13.93 -13.20 -16.44
C PHE A 222 -12.73 -12.41 -15.87
N GLU A 223 -11.84 -12.03 -16.74
CA GLU A 223 -10.64 -11.27 -16.38
C GLU A 223 -11.01 -9.92 -15.76
N CYS A 224 -10.43 -9.65 -14.61
CA CYS A 224 -10.71 -8.47 -13.82
C CYS A 224 -9.41 -7.96 -13.18
N GLN A 225 -9.11 -6.68 -13.33
CA GLN A 225 -7.90 -6.09 -12.77
C GLN A 225 -7.83 -6.32 -11.25
N PRO A 226 -6.65 -6.66 -10.68
CA PRO A 226 -6.51 -6.91 -9.24
C PRO A 226 -7.00 -5.76 -8.36
N ALA A 227 -6.80 -4.51 -8.79
CA ALA A 227 -7.30 -3.34 -8.09
C ALA A 227 -8.84 -3.30 -8.04
N LEU A 228 -9.52 -3.69 -9.13
CA LEU A 228 -10.97 -3.74 -9.19
C LEU A 228 -11.53 -4.86 -8.29
N ILE A 229 -10.87 -6.03 -8.23
CA ILE A 229 -11.25 -7.11 -7.29
C ILE A 229 -11.20 -6.61 -5.85
N ALA A 230 -10.15 -5.85 -5.51
CA ALA A 230 -10.01 -5.23 -4.20
C ALA A 230 -11.13 -4.22 -3.90
N MET A 231 -11.46 -3.34 -4.86
CA MET A 231 -12.57 -2.37 -4.73
C MET A 231 -13.92 -3.07 -4.56
N ILE A 232 -14.18 -4.13 -5.32
CA ILE A 232 -15.39 -4.93 -5.18
C ILE A 232 -15.44 -5.61 -3.81
N SER A 233 -14.29 -6.08 -3.29
CA SER A 233 -14.26 -6.67 -1.95
C SER A 233 -14.56 -5.65 -0.84
N ASP A 234 -14.10 -4.40 -0.99
CA ASP A 234 -14.42 -3.32 -0.07
C ASP A 234 -15.92 -2.94 -0.15
N PHE A 235 -16.49 -2.92 -1.35
CA PHE A 235 -17.91 -2.71 -1.57
C PHE A 235 -18.78 -3.81 -0.94
N MET A 236 -18.43 -5.08 -1.16
CA MET A 236 -19.17 -6.22 -0.58
C MET A 236 -19.03 -6.30 0.95
N LYS A 237 -17.88 -5.84 1.48
CA LYS A 237 -17.65 -5.76 2.93
C LYS A 237 -18.58 -4.75 3.62
N ALA A 238 -19.10 -3.76 2.90
CA ALA A 238 -20.05 -2.78 3.43
C ALA A 238 -21.47 -3.35 3.63
N LEU A 239 -21.72 -4.59 3.21
CA LEU A 239 -23.02 -5.24 3.44
C LEU A 239 -23.26 -5.50 4.93
N ASP A 240 -24.44 -5.11 5.42
CA ASP A 240 -24.86 -5.44 6.78
C ASP A 240 -24.92 -6.96 6.95
N GLY A 241 -24.42 -7.44 8.07
CA GLY A 241 -24.37 -8.87 8.36
C GLY A 241 -23.21 -9.64 7.72
N VAL A 242 -22.23 -8.96 7.12
CA VAL A 242 -21.04 -9.58 6.55
C VAL A 242 -19.79 -9.07 7.28
N ASP A 243 -19.08 -9.95 7.96
CA ASP A 243 -17.84 -9.64 8.70
C ASP A 243 -16.60 -9.99 7.91
N VAL A 244 -16.65 -11.03 7.08
CA VAL A 244 -15.54 -11.48 6.22
C VAL A 244 -16.04 -11.60 4.79
N VAL A 245 -15.27 -11.12 3.82
CA VAL A 245 -15.56 -11.21 2.39
C VAL A 245 -14.40 -11.84 1.65
N ILE A 246 -14.69 -12.79 0.81
CA ILE A 246 -13.77 -13.42 -0.14
C ILE A 246 -14.30 -13.15 -1.55
N VAL A 247 -13.67 -12.21 -2.27
CA VAL A 247 -13.92 -11.98 -3.70
C VAL A 247 -12.80 -12.61 -4.49
N TYR A 248 -13.14 -13.36 -5.53
CA TYR A 248 -12.15 -13.94 -6.40
C TYR A 248 -12.59 -13.86 -7.87
N ALA A 249 -11.61 -13.68 -8.74
CA ALA A 249 -11.85 -13.45 -10.15
C ALA A 249 -10.95 -14.33 -11.02
N ARG A 250 -11.46 -14.72 -12.17
CA ARG A 250 -10.66 -15.37 -13.21
C ARG A 250 -9.65 -14.39 -13.78
N GLN A 251 -8.45 -14.91 -14.07
CA GLN A 251 -7.36 -14.18 -14.72
C GLN A 251 -6.79 -15.05 -15.82
N GLU A 252 -6.01 -14.46 -16.73
CA GLU A 252 -5.30 -15.22 -17.75
C GLU A 252 -4.33 -16.27 -17.13
N ASP A 253 -3.69 -15.89 -16.01
CA ASP A 253 -2.73 -16.72 -15.27
C ASP A 253 -3.36 -17.56 -14.14
N GLY A 254 -4.70 -17.54 -13.96
CA GLY A 254 -5.39 -18.35 -12.96
C GLY A 254 -6.55 -17.66 -12.25
N ILE A 255 -6.53 -17.67 -10.92
CA ILE A 255 -7.55 -17.02 -10.06
C ILE A 255 -6.86 -16.05 -9.10
N ARG A 256 -7.38 -14.84 -8.99
CA ARG A 256 -6.95 -13.84 -8.00
C ARG A 256 -7.98 -13.69 -6.90
N PHE A 257 -7.49 -13.47 -5.69
CA PHE A 257 -8.30 -13.30 -4.48
C PHE A 257 -8.07 -11.93 -3.87
N ALA A 258 -9.15 -11.34 -3.37
CA ALA A 258 -9.12 -10.23 -2.41
C ALA A 258 -10.00 -10.59 -1.22
N VAL A 259 -9.44 -10.52 -0.01
CA VAL A 259 -10.13 -10.87 1.23
C VAL A 259 -10.13 -9.68 2.16
N ARG A 260 -11.28 -9.45 2.81
CA ARG A 260 -11.48 -8.38 3.80
C ARG A 260 -12.12 -8.92 5.06
N SER A 261 -11.78 -8.34 6.21
CA SER A 261 -12.42 -8.66 7.49
C SER A 261 -12.39 -7.49 8.46
N ASP A 262 -13.52 -7.28 9.15
CA ASP A 262 -13.59 -6.43 10.34
C ASP A 262 -13.62 -7.29 11.62
N GLU A 263 -13.69 -8.61 11.51
CA GLU A 263 -13.69 -9.51 12.65
C GLU A 263 -12.29 -9.65 13.25
N LYS A 264 -12.08 -9.11 14.45
CA LYS A 264 -10.77 -9.07 15.13
C LYS A 264 -10.14 -10.46 15.35
N ARG A 265 -10.97 -11.52 15.44
CA ARG A 265 -10.50 -12.90 15.61
C ARG A 265 -10.03 -13.54 14.31
N VAL A 266 -10.34 -12.93 13.15
CA VAL A 266 -10.03 -13.47 11.83
C VAL A 266 -8.92 -12.63 11.19
N ASN A 267 -7.68 -13.10 11.26
CA ASN A 267 -6.56 -12.50 10.55
C ASN A 267 -6.55 -13.01 9.10
N VAL A 268 -7.03 -12.21 8.15
CA VAL A 268 -7.17 -12.66 6.76
C VAL A 268 -5.84 -12.87 6.04
N GLY A 269 -4.75 -12.24 6.48
CA GLY A 269 -3.41 -12.49 5.93
C GLY A 269 -2.95 -13.91 6.22
N VAL A 270 -3.10 -14.37 7.47
CA VAL A 270 -2.83 -15.75 7.89
C VAL A 270 -3.83 -16.70 7.25
N LEU A 271 -5.12 -16.38 7.31
CA LEU A 271 -6.19 -17.19 6.72
C LEU A 271 -5.90 -17.51 5.26
N LEU A 272 -5.66 -16.49 4.45
CA LEU A 272 -5.48 -16.67 3.00
C LEU A 272 -4.25 -17.52 2.69
N LYS A 273 -3.13 -17.28 3.38
CA LYS A 273 -1.91 -18.07 3.25
C LYS A 273 -2.16 -19.56 3.50
N GLU A 274 -2.84 -19.87 4.61
CA GLU A 274 -3.11 -21.25 5.00
C GLU A 274 -4.17 -21.91 4.08
N MET A 275 -5.23 -21.18 3.72
CA MET A 275 -6.29 -21.72 2.87
C MET A 275 -5.85 -21.97 1.42
N LEU A 276 -4.88 -21.22 0.92
CA LEU A 276 -4.29 -21.45 -0.40
C LEU A 276 -3.09 -22.41 -0.37
N HIS A 277 -2.61 -22.84 0.80
CA HIS A 277 -1.49 -23.77 0.90
C HIS A 277 -1.73 -25.04 0.06
N GLY A 278 -0.75 -25.41 -0.77
CA GLY A 278 -0.79 -26.55 -1.68
C GLY A 278 -1.62 -26.37 -2.97
N ILE A 279 -2.34 -25.24 -3.10
CA ILE A 279 -3.09 -24.92 -4.33
C ILE A 279 -2.80 -23.51 -4.86
N GLY A 280 -2.14 -22.67 -4.10
CA GLY A 280 -1.84 -21.28 -4.45
C GLY A 280 -0.94 -20.63 -3.43
N ASP A 281 -0.84 -19.31 -3.52
CA ASP A 281 -0.09 -18.48 -2.59
C ASP A 281 -0.90 -17.22 -2.22
N GLY A 282 -0.63 -16.68 -1.03
CA GLY A 282 -1.32 -15.49 -0.56
C GLY A 282 -0.81 -15.00 0.78
N GLY A 283 -1.24 -13.80 1.15
CA GLY A 283 -0.88 -13.19 2.42
C GLY A 283 -1.40 -11.75 2.50
N GLY A 284 -1.03 -11.07 3.56
CA GLY A 284 -1.44 -9.68 3.77
C GLY A 284 -1.50 -9.31 5.25
N HIS A 285 -2.25 -8.25 5.51
CA HIS A 285 -2.50 -7.72 6.85
C HIS A 285 -3.70 -8.40 7.52
N PRO A 286 -3.90 -8.21 8.85
CA PRO A 286 -5.03 -8.81 9.55
C PRO A 286 -6.41 -8.50 8.96
N ALA A 287 -6.63 -7.29 8.40
CA ALA A 287 -7.91 -6.86 7.86
C ALA A 287 -8.04 -7.01 6.34
N MET A 288 -6.92 -7.18 5.60
CA MET A 288 -6.91 -7.26 4.14
C MET A 288 -5.81 -8.18 3.64
N ALA A 289 -6.15 -9.02 2.66
CA ALA A 289 -5.20 -9.96 2.06
C ALA A 289 -5.46 -10.15 0.57
N GLY A 290 -4.43 -10.54 -0.16
CA GLY A 290 -4.47 -10.89 -1.58
C GLY A 290 -3.75 -12.21 -1.84
N GLY A 291 -4.19 -12.96 -2.85
CA GLY A 291 -3.58 -14.23 -3.21
C GLY A 291 -3.95 -14.69 -4.60
N CYS A 292 -3.39 -15.82 -5.01
CA CYS A 292 -3.66 -16.40 -6.31
C CYS A 292 -3.59 -17.92 -6.32
N ILE A 293 -4.30 -18.51 -7.26
CA ILE A 293 -4.18 -19.91 -7.67
C ILE A 293 -3.75 -19.90 -9.13
N SER A 294 -2.72 -20.66 -9.48
CA SER A 294 -2.23 -20.74 -10.87
C SER A 294 -3.27 -21.34 -11.79
N LYS A 295 -3.18 -21.03 -13.08
CA LYS A 295 -4.07 -21.55 -14.13
C LYS A 295 -4.11 -23.08 -14.13
N GLU A 296 -2.96 -23.73 -14.03
CA GLU A 296 -2.87 -25.20 -14.00
C GLU A 296 -3.68 -25.81 -12.86
N ILE A 297 -3.59 -25.22 -11.66
CA ILE A 297 -4.33 -25.69 -10.50
C ILE A 297 -5.80 -25.35 -10.61
N ALA A 298 -6.15 -24.15 -11.11
CA ALA A 298 -7.53 -23.75 -11.33
C ALA A 298 -8.24 -24.67 -12.33
N GLU A 299 -7.57 -25.04 -13.43
CA GLU A 299 -8.06 -26.00 -14.43
C GLU A 299 -8.22 -27.41 -13.83
N ARG A 300 -7.27 -27.86 -13.01
CA ARG A 300 -7.34 -29.15 -12.30
C ARG A 300 -8.53 -29.22 -11.32
N LEU A 301 -8.82 -28.12 -10.63
CA LEU A 301 -9.97 -28.03 -9.73
C LEU A 301 -11.30 -27.96 -10.51
N GLY A 302 -11.29 -27.35 -11.69
CA GLY A 302 -12.45 -27.28 -12.58
C GLY A 302 -13.72 -26.84 -11.86
N ASP A 303 -14.80 -27.61 -12.03
CA ASP A 303 -16.10 -27.31 -11.43
C ASP A 303 -16.10 -27.37 -9.89
N THR A 304 -15.10 -28.01 -9.28
CA THR A 304 -14.97 -28.10 -7.82
C THR A 304 -14.27 -26.91 -7.19
N LEU A 305 -13.80 -25.93 -7.98
CA LEU A 305 -13.08 -24.76 -7.50
C LEU A 305 -13.85 -23.99 -6.43
N HIS A 306 -15.12 -23.66 -6.72
CA HIS A 306 -15.96 -22.86 -5.81
C HIS A 306 -16.22 -23.58 -4.49
N GLU A 307 -16.57 -24.85 -4.53
CA GLU A 307 -16.79 -25.67 -3.35
C GLU A 307 -15.49 -25.84 -2.53
N THR A 308 -14.37 -26.02 -3.20
CA THR A 308 -13.06 -26.13 -2.55
C THR A 308 -12.70 -24.83 -1.82
N VAL A 309 -12.88 -23.68 -2.47
CA VAL A 309 -12.64 -22.36 -1.87
C VAL A 309 -13.55 -22.17 -0.66
N LYS A 310 -14.87 -22.30 -0.82
CA LYS A 310 -15.84 -22.13 0.28
C LYS A 310 -15.52 -23.02 1.47
N ARG A 311 -15.32 -24.32 1.22
CA ARG A 311 -15.04 -25.30 2.29
C ARG A 311 -13.78 -24.93 3.07
N ARG A 312 -12.66 -24.64 2.38
CA ARG A 312 -11.40 -24.29 3.03
C ARG A 312 -11.54 -23.01 3.87
N PHE A 313 -12.07 -21.95 3.27
CA PHE A 313 -12.21 -20.68 3.98
C PHE A 313 -13.17 -20.76 5.16
N MET A 314 -14.32 -21.41 5.02
CA MET A 314 -15.27 -21.60 6.13
C MET A 314 -14.64 -22.39 7.28
N GLN A 315 -13.89 -23.46 6.96
CA GLN A 315 -13.17 -24.23 7.98
C GLN A 315 -12.13 -23.36 8.70
N GLY A 316 -11.27 -22.65 7.98
CA GLY A 316 -10.23 -21.81 8.57
C GLY A 316 -10.80 -20.66 9.42
N ILE A 317 -11.87 -20.02 8.94
CA ILE A 317 -12.57 -18.98 9.72
C ILE A 317 -13.13 -19.53 11.01
N GLN A 318 -13.76 -20.72 10.97
CA GLN A 318 -14.32 -21.36 12.17
C GLN A 318 -13.21 -21.73 13.17
N GLU A 319 -12.08 -22.26 12.70
CA GLU A 319 -10.93 -22.57 13.54
C GLU A 319 -10.36 -21.33 14.25
N MET A 320 -10.26 -20.20 13.52
CA MET A 320 -9.84 -18.91 14.10
C MET A 320 -10.85 -18.39 15.14
N ARG A 321 -12.14 -18.46 14.84
CA ARG A 321 -13.23 -18.07 15.77
C ARG A 321 -13.18 -18.87 17.06
N ASP A 322 -12.82 -20.16 16.97
CA ASP A 322 -12.64 -21.08 18.10
C ASP A 322 -11.32 -20.89 18.84
N GLY A 323 -10.45 -19.96 18.41
CA GLY A 323 -9.14 -19.73 19.00
C GLY A 323 -8.12 -20.85 18.73
N LYS A 324 -8.34 -21.66 17.70
CA LYS A 324 -7.41 -22.72 17.27
C LYS A 324 -6.36 -22.15 16.33
N SER A 325 -5.14 -22.70 16.40
CA SER A 325 -4.10 -22.44 15.38
C SER A 325 -4.52 -23.10 14.08
N ILE A 326 -4.51 -22.32 12.97
CA ILE A 326 -4.79 -22.90 11.66
C ILE A 326 -3.52 -23.56 11.17
N GLU A 327 -3.49 -24.88 11.14
CA GLU A 327 -2.51 -25.66 10.39
C GLU A 327 -3.27 -26.54 9.40
N MET A 328 -3.07 -26.28 8.10
CA MET A 328 -3.59 -27.19 7.07
C MET A 328 -2.84 -28.50 7.17
N ARG A 329 -3.52 -29.51 7.68
CA ARG A 329 -3.05 -30.90 7.57
C ARG A 329 -3.09 -31.26 6.08
N ASN A 330 -1.95 -31.69 5.54
CA ASN A 330 -1.85 -32.24 4.19
C ASN A 330 -2.96 -33.31 4.00
N VAL A 331 -3.89 -33.04 3.11
CA VAL A 331 -4.87 -34.01 2.61
C VAL A 331 -4.51 -34.33 1.16
#